data_44423130157ed74632073e0ac8fd7493
#
_entry.id   44423130157ed74632073e0ac8fd7493
#
_cell.length_a   1.000
_cell.length_b   1.000
_cell.length_c   1.000
_cell.angle_alpha   90.00
_cell.angle_beta   90.00
_cell.angle_gamma   90.00
#
_symmetry.space_group_name_H-M   'P 1'
#
loop_
_entity.id
_entity.type
_entity.pdbx_description
1 polymer ?
#
loop_
_entity_poly.entity_id
_entity_poly.type
_entity_poly.pdbx_seq_one_letter_code
_entity_poly.pdbx_strand_id
1 'polypeptide(L)'
;MPIAIKINPKDNVVVALHPIAKGTAVPVDNTTVTAIEDIPQGHKMAIAPIKSGENVIKYGFPIGHATADAVPGTWMHTHNIHTNLSGEIEYSYHPNVHPLTPAAPDTFMGYRRKDGRAAIRNEIWIIPTVGCVNDCAKALVRDNQDLVTGSIDGLYTFTHPFGCSQTGHDHAQTRKLLASLVRHPNAGAVLVLSLGCENLTHEQFLAELGDYDHDRVKFLTCQDVEDELVAGREILKELAAYTAQFKREPIPASELVVGMKCGGSDGLSGITANPTIGRFSDMLCARGGSTVLTEVPEMFGAEGFLMDRCQNEQVFEKAVRMINGFKEYFISHNEVVYDNPSPGNKQGGITTLEDKSCGCVQKGGSAPIMDVIDYGEPVTTKGLNMLYGPGNDQVSATALTAAGAHMVLFSTGRGTPFGAPAPTLKIATNSQLAARKKTWIDFNAGVVADGERTLDETGADLYRLVLDVASGKQTCAEKKGFREISIFKDGV
;
A
#
# COMPACT_ATOMS: atom_id res chain seq x y z
N MET A 1 22.61 -13.60 -18.36
CA MET A 1 21.36 -13.00 -17.86
C MET A 1 20.46 -12.72 -19.05
N PRO A 2 19.16 -12.96 -18.98
CA PRO A 2 18.24 -12.62 -20.05
C PRO A 2 18.20 -11.09 -20.21
N ILE A 3 18.27 -10.61 -21.46
CA ILE A 3 18.22 -9.19 -21.79
C ILE A 3 16.78 -8.65 -21.75
N ALA A 4 15.79 -9.54 -21.97
CA ALA A 4 14.37 -9.26 -21.93
C ALA A 4 13.61 -10.46 -21.37
N ILE A 5 12.38 -10.23 -20.91
CA ILE A 5 11.50 -11.27 -20.35
C ILE A 5 10.13 -11.26 -21.04
N LYS A 6 9.65 -12.43 -21.41
CA LYS A 6 8.25 -12.71 -21.74
C LYS A 6 7.56 -13.20 -20.46
N ILE A 7 6.55 -12.50 -19.97
CA ILE A 7 5.96 -12.77 -18.65
C ILE A 7 4.96 -13.91 -18.72
N ASN A 8 4.15 -13.94 -19.79
CA ASN A 8 3.12 -14.96 -19.99
C ASN A 8 3.25 -15.55 -21.41
N PRO A 9 2.99 -16.86 -21.61
CA PRO A 9 3.03 -17.47 -22.95
C PRO A 9 2.17 -16.78 -24.01
N LYS A 10 1.08 -16.09 -23.60
CA LYS A 10 0.18 -15.35 -24.50
C LYS A 10 0.70 -13.96 -24.91
N ASP A 11 1.76 -13.47 -24.26
CA ASP A 11 2.27 -12.12 -24.53
C ASP A 11 2.79 -11.99 -25.96
N ASN A 12 2.46 -10.89 -26.63
CA ASN A 12 3.00 -10.48 -27.93
C ASN A 12 4.07 -9.40 -27.82
N VAL A 13 4.46 -9.07 -26.57
CA VAL A 13 5.59 -8.20 -26.24
C VAL A 13 6.48 -8.86 -25.18
N VAL A 14 7.75 -8.45 -25.16
CA VAL A 14 8.69 -8.71 -24.03
C VAL A 14 9.03 -7.39 -23.35
N VAL A 15 9.47 -7.46 -22.09
CA VAL A 15 9.98 -6.30 -21.34
C VAL A 15 11.50 -6.35 -21.28
N ALA A 16 12.14 -5.25 -21.63
CA ALA A 16 13.59 -5.09 -21.56
C ALA A 16 14.04 -5.04 -20.09
N LEU A 17 14.81 -6.03 -19.65
CA LEU A 17 15.42 -6.04 -18.31
C LEU A 17 16.63 -5.12 -18.23
N HIS A 18 17.30 -4.91 -19.36
CA HIS A 18 18.41 -3.96 -19.58
C HIS A 18 18.12 -3.16 -20.86
N PRO A 19 18.74 -2.00 -21.06
CA PRO A 19 18.62 -1.27 -22.33
C PRO A 19 19.03 -2.17 -23.51
N ILE A 20 18.22 -2.19 -24.57
CA ILE A 20 18.46 -2.97 -25.78
C ILE A 20 18.79 -2.01 -26.91
N ALA A 21 20.00 -2.05 -27.43
CA ALA A 21 20.39 -1.23 -28.58
C ALA A 21 19.75 -1.75 -29.87
N LYS A 22 19.46 -0.85 -30.80
CA LYS A 22 19.05 -1.19 -32.17
C LYS A 22 20.00 -2.23 -32.79
N GLY A 23 19.46 -3.22 -33.46
CA GLY A 23 20.20 -4.32 -34.08
C GLY A 23 20.58 -5.46 -33.15
N THR A 24 20.25 -5.36 -31.85
CA THR A 24 20.50 -6.44 -30.89
C THR A 24 19.53 -7.62 -31.12
N ALA A 25 20.08 -8.82 -31.22
CA ALA A 25 19.31 -10.06 -31.30
C ALA A 25 18.88 -10.49 -29.91
N VAL A 26 17.57 -10.47 -29.65
CA VAL A 26 16.93 -10.79 -28.36
C VAL A 26 16.35 -12.20 -28.42
N PRO A 27 16.86 -13.17 -27.64
CA PRO A 27 16.23 -14.49 -27.52
C PRO A 27 14.84 -14.39 -26.89
N VAL A 28 13.85 -15.02 -27.54
CA VAL A 28 12.46 -15.10 -27.05
C VAL A 28 11.95 -16.52 -27.30
N ASP A 29 11.69 -17.27 -26.24
CA ASP A 29 11.32 -18.69 -26.31
C ASP A 29 12.32 -19.48 -27.19
N ASN A 30 11.84 -20.07 -28.30
CA ASN A 30 12.66 -20.82 -29.25
C ASN A 30 13.08 -20.00 -30.49
N THR A 31 12.88 -18.67 -30.45
CA THR A 31 13.17 -17.76 -31.57
C THR A 31 14.05 -16.61 -31.15
N THR A 32 14.48 -15.81 -32.12
CA THR A 32 15.25 -14.58 -31.88
C THR A 32 14.58 -13.44 -32.61
N VAL A 33 14.36 -12.31 -31.90
CA VAL A 33 13.81 -11.09 -32.48
C VAL A 33 14.87 -10.00 -32.44
N THR A 34 15.14 -9.37 -33.59
CA THR A 34 16.09 -8.27 -33.66
C THR A 34 15.42 -6.94 -33.38
N ALA A 35 15.91 -6.18 -32.41
CA ALA A 35 15.40 -4.85 -32.10
C ALA A 35 15.67 -3.91 -33.29
N ILE A 36 14.61 -3.22 -33.77
CA ILE A 36 14.74 -2.27 -34.90
C ILE A 36 14.98 -0.82 -34.45
N GLU A 37 14.87 -0.59 -33.15
CA GLU A 37 15.06 0.69 -32.45
C GLU A 37 15.76 0.45 -31.09
N ASP A 38 16.27 1.52 -30.48
CA ASP A 38 16.75 1.45 -29.09
C ASP A 38 15.58 1.34 -28.13
N ILE A 39 15.62 0.37 -27.21
CA ILE A 39 14.56 0.11 -26.25
C ILE A 39 15.09 0.32 -24.83
N PRO A 40 14.59 1.32 -24.09
CA PRO A 40 15.02 1.58 -22.72
C PRO A 40 14.66 0.42 -21.76
N GLN A 41 15.38 0.32 -20.66
CA GLN A 41 15.05 -0.61 -19.57
C GLN A 41 13.60 -0.40 -19.06
N GLY A 42 12.88 -1.48 -18.82
CA GLY A 42 11.50 -1.47 -18.39
C GLY A 42 10.48 -1.27 -19.50
N HIS A 43 10.92 -0.92 -20.73
CA HIS A 43 10.04 -0.74 -21.87
C HIS A 43 9.78 -2.04 -22.63
N LYS A 44 8.78 -2.00 -23.51
CA LYS A 44 8.27 -3.16 -24.25
C LYS A 44 8.78 -3.21 -25.68
N MET A 45 9.05 -4.42 -26.17
CA MET A 45 9.39 -4.72 -27.56
C MET A 45 8.39 -5.73 -28.11
N ALA A 46 7.82 -5.46 -29.29
CA ALA A 46 6.97 -6.42 -30.01
C ALA A 46 7.76 -7.67 -30.39
N ILE A 47 7.19 -8.85 -30.18
CA ILE A 47 7.80 -10.15 -30.57
C ILE A 47 7.04 -10.87 -31.67
N ALA A 48 5.87 -10.34 -32.04
CA ALA A 48 5.03 -10.77 -33.14
C ALA A 48 4.53 -9.54 -33.92
N PRO A 49 4.06 -9.68 -35.18
CA PRO A 49 3.34 -8.60 -35.84
C PRO A 49 2.08 -8.23 -35.06
N ILE A 50 1.83 -6.94 -34.86
CA ILE A 50 0.63 -6.40 -34.22
C ILE A 50 0.05 -5.35 -35.15
N LYS A 51 -1.19 -5.58 -35.63
CA LYS A 51 -1.85 -4.64 -36.54
C LYS A 51 -2.48 -3.47 -35.77
N SER A 52 -2.66 -2.35 -36.45
CA SER A 52 -3.44 -1.24 -35.91
C SER A 52 -4.82 -1.71 -35.46
N GLY A 53 -5.22 -1.37 -34.24
CA GLY A 53 -6.46 -1.81 -33.61
C GLY A 53 -6.35 -3.16 -32.88
N GLU A 54 -5.29 -3.95 -33.07
CA GLU A 54 -5.10 -5.20 -32.34
C GLU A 54 -4.56 -4.94 -30.92
N ASN A 55 -4.92 -5.84 -30.00
CA ASN A 55 -4.50 -5.76 -28.61
C ASN A 55 -3.00 -6.01 -28.43
N VAL A 56 -2.37 -5.16 -27.64
CA VAL A 56 -1.04 -5.43 -27.06
C VAL A 56 -1.21 -6.24 -25.80
N ILE A 57 -0.64 -7.43 -25.76
CA ILE A 57 -0.83 -8.41 -24.68
C ILE A 57 0.42 -8.46 -23.82
N LYS A 58 0.26 -8.24 -22.50
CA LYS A 58 1.29 -8.39 -21.46
C LYS A 58 0.64 -8.98 -20.21
N TYR A 59 1.33 -9.82 -19.47
CA TYR A 59 0.77 -10.59 -18.35
C TYR A 59 -0.35 -11.58 -18.76
N GLY A 60 -0.48 -11.86 -20.05
CA GLY A 60 -1.56 -12.66 -20.61
C GLY A 60 -2.87 -11.90 -20.84
N PHE A 61 -2.88 -10.56 -20.65
CA PHE A 61 -4.04 -9.67 -20.76
C PHE A 61 -3.78 -8.50 -21.70
N PRO A 62 -4.83 -7.94 -22.34
CA PRO A 62 -4.70 -6.71 -23.08
C PRO A 62 -4.29 -5.55 -22.18
N ILE A 63 -3.21 -4.86 -22.56
CA ILE A 63 -2.74 -3.62 -21.92
C ILE A 63 -3.06 -2.38 -22.75
N GLY A 64 -3.95 -2.50 -23.72
CA GLY A 64 -4.34 -1.51 -24.70
C GLY A 64 -4.28 -2.10 -26.10
N HIS A 65 -4.48 -1.25 -27.11
CA HIS A 65 -4.38 -1.62 -28.54
C HIS A 65 -3.31 -0.81 -29.27
N ALA A 66 -2.75 -1.38 -30.32
CA ALA A 66 -1.80 -0.69 -31.18
C ALA A 66 -2.50 0.37 -32.02
N THR A 67 -1.94 1.58 -32.11
CA THR A 67 -2.48 2.67 -32.96
C THR A 67 -1.90 2.68 -34.37
N ALA A 68 -0.84 1.88 -34.61
CA ALA A 68 -0.22 1.67 -35.90
C ALA A 68 0.30 0.24 -36.01
N ASP A 69 0.53 -0.25 -37.23
CA ASP A 69 1.15 -1.56 -37.47
C ASP A 69 2.54 -1.61 -36.85
N ALA A 70 2.81 -2.64 -36.06
CA ALA A 70 4.10 -2.90 -35.46
C ALA A 70 4.66 -4.24 -35.94
N VAL A 71 5.93 -4.28 -36.36
CA VAL A 71 6.66 -5.50 -36.70
C VAL A 71 7.45 -6.00 -35.48
N PRO A 72 7.88 -7.27 -35.45
CA PRO A 72 8.77 -7.75 -34.39
C PRO A 72 10.03 -6.87 -34.28
N GLY A 73 10.42 -6.53 -33.06
CA GLY A 73 11.54 -5.62 -32.76
C GLY A 73 11.16 -4.15 -32.58
N THR A 74 9.88 -3.78 -32.82
CA THR A 74 9.38 -2.41 -32.61
C THR A 74 9.30 -2.07 -31.13
N TRP A 75 9.72 -0.87 -30.76
CA TRP A 75 9.49 -0.32 -29.42
C TRP A 75 8.00 0.04 -29.22
N MET A 76 7.36 -0.63 -28.28
CA MET A 76 5.95 -0.44 -27.96
C MET A 76 5.79 0.47 -26.74
N HIS A 77 5.22 1.68 -26.93
CA HIS A 77 5.05 2.67 -25.88
C HIS A 77 3.88 3.62 -26.18
N THR A 78 3.76 4.73 -25.45
CA THR A 78 2.65 5.71 -25.55
C THR A 78 2.47 6.34 -26.94
N HIS A 79 3.47 6.28 -27.82
CA HIS A 79 3.35 6.77 -29.21
C HIS A 79 2.63 5.81 -30.14
N ASN A 80 2.48 4.54 -29.77
CA ASN A 80 1.85 3.50 -30.59
C ASN A 80 0.96 2.52 -29.79
N ILE A 81 0.66 2.81 -28.50
CA ILE A 81 -0.31 2.06 -27.70
C ILE A 81 -1.32 3.05 -27.12
N HIS A 82 -2.63 2.72 -27.22
CA HIS A 82 -3.71 3.44 -26.59
C HIS A 82 -4.52 2.53 -25.68
N THR A 83 -5.17 3.10 -24.64
CA THR A 83 -6.00 2.37 -23.68
C THR A 83 -7.26 1.78 -24.33
N ASN A 84 -7.74 0.66 -23.78
CA ASN A 84 -9.02 0.06 -24.07
C ASN A 84 -10.11 0.46 -23.06
N LEU A 85 -9.74 1.17 -21.99
CA LEU A 85 -10.68 1.49 -20.90
C LEU A 85 -11.73 2.49 -21.34
N SER A 86 -12.97 2.20 -20.96
CA SER A 86 -14.14 3.06 -21.18
C SER A 86 -15.10 2.84 -20.00
N GLY A 87 -15.37 3.87 -19.20
CA GLY A 87 -16.46 3.91 -18.22
C GLY A 87 -16.64 2.69 -17.29
N GLU A 88 -17.86 2.52 -16.81
CA GLU A 88 -18.28 1.36 -16.02
C GLU A 88 -18.43 0.12 -16.89
N ILE A 89 -18.16 -1.04 -16.29
CA ILE A 89 -18.24 -2.34 -16.96
C ILE A 89 -19.15 -3.26 -16.14
N GLU A 90 -19.97 -4.05 -16.83
CA GLU A 90 -20.67 -5.18 -16.22
C GLU A 90 -19.71 -6.35 -16.04
N TYR A 91 -19.66 -6.91 -14.83
CA TYR A 91 -18.83 -8.04 -14.49
C TYR A 91 -19.68 -9.26 -14.20
N SER A 92 -19.19 -10.44 -14.59
CA SER A 92 -19.80 -11.72 -14.25
C SER A 92 -18.86 -12.52 -13.37
N TYR A 93 -19.40 -13.24 -12.38
CA TYR A 93 -18.63 -14.06 -11.48
C TYR A 93 -18.25 -15.40 -12.11
N HIS A 94 -16.98 -15.58 -12.39
CA HIS A 94 -16.40 -16.81 -12.92
C HIS A 94 -15.33 -17.35 -11.94
N PRO A 95 -15.76 -18.01 -10.83
CA PRO A 95 -14.83 -18.36 -9.76
C PRO A 95 -13.70 -19.27 -10.23
N ASN A 96 -12.48 -18.82 -9.97
CA ASN A 96 -11.24 -19.55 -10.16
C ASN A 96 -10.42 -19.48 -8.87
N VAL A 97 -10.99 -20.05 -7.80
CA VAL A 97 -10.47 -19.94 -6.45
C VAL A 97 -9.58 -21.14 -6.13
N HIS A 98 -8.32 -20.85 -5.87
CA HIS A 98 -7.34 -21.86 -5.48
C HIS A 98 -6.86 -21.59 -4.04
N PRO A 99 -7.32 -22.36 -3.05
CA PRO A 99 -6.84 -22.22 -1.68
C PRO A 99 -5.33 -22.45 -1.58
N LEU A 100 -4.66 -21.63 -0.78
CA LEU A 100 -3.25 -21.84 -0.48
C LEU A 100 -3.08 -23.10 0.40
N THR A 101 -1.97 -23.79 0.23
CA THR A 101 -1.61 -24.90 1.14
C THR A 101 -1.24 -24.31 2.50
N PRO A 102 -1.95 -24.67 3.58
CA PRO A 102 -1.66 -24.15 4.92
C PRO A 102 -0.23 -24.49 5.37
N ALA A 103 0.43 -23.54 6.00
CA ALA A 103 1.74 -23.70 6.59
C ALA A 103 1.70 -23.32 8.09
N ALA A 104 2.57 -23.93 8.90
CA ALA A 104 2.69 -23.57 10.30
C ALA A 104 3.12 -22.10 10.42
N PRO A 105 2.50 -21.31 11.33
CA PRO A 105 2.90 -19.94 11.54
C PRO A 105 4.27 -19.86 12.19
N ASP A 106 5.13 -19.01 11.64
CA ASP A 106 6.34 -18.55 12.33
C ASP A 106 5.95 -17.60 13.47
N THR A 107 6.92 -17.21 14.29
CA THR A 107 6.71 -16.24 15.38
C THR A 107 7.53 -14.98 15.13
N PHE A 108 7.04 -13.87 15.65
CA PHE A 108 7.78 -12.61 15.80
C PHE A 108 7.71 -12.12 17.24
N MET A 109 8.66 -11.26 17.64
CA MET A 109 8.68 -10.67 18.97
C MET A 109 7.85 -9.39 18.99
N GLY A 110 6.57 -9.50 19.35
CA GLY A 110 5.61 -8.40 19.38
C GLY A 110 5.10 -8.06 20.77
N TYR A 111 4.16 -7.16 20.85
CA TYR A 111 3.50 -6.75 22.09
C TYR A 111 2.07 -7.26 22.11
N ARG A 112 1.65 -7.86 23.23
CA ARG A 112 0.26 -8.27 23.47
C ARG A 112 -0.47 -7.16 24.19
N ARG A 113 -1.52 -6.60 23.58
CA ARG A 113 -2.38 -5.59 24.22
C ARG A 113 -3.36 -6.23 25.20
N LYS A 114 -3.92 -5.43 26.12
CA LYS A 114 -4.92 -5.93 27.09
C LYS A 114 -6.15 -6.55 26.44
N ASP A 115 -6.56 -6.06 25.27
CA ASP A 115 -7.66 -6.60 24.46
C ASP A 115 -7.28 -7.86 23.64
N GLY A 116 -6.07 -8.38 23.82
CA GLY A 116 -5.56 -9.57 23.16
C GLY A 116 -4.95 -9.34 21.78
N ARG A 117 -5.04 -8.14 21.19
CA ARG A 117 -4.48 -7.85 19.88
C ARG A 117 -2.94 -7.83 19.90
N ALA A 118 -2.35 -8.26 18.79
CA ALA A 118 -0.92 -8.16 18.55
C ALA A 118 -0.53 -6.75 18.09
N ALA A 119 0.70 -6.33 18.42
CA ALA A 119 1.31 -5.12 17.92
C ALA A 119 2.80 -5.34 17.63
N ILE A 120 3.37 -4.59 16.70
CA ILE A 120 4.79 -4.66 16.34
C ILE A 120 5.59 -3.46 16.87
N ARG A 121 4.89 -2.45 17.38
CA ARG A 121 5.44 -1.25 18.04
C ARG A 121 4.69 -0.97 19.33
N ASN A 122 5.36 -0.26 20.22
CA ASN A 122 4.82 0.16 21.52
C ASN A 122 4.99 1.68 21.65
N GLU A 123 4.25 2.42 20.84
CA GLU A 123 4.39 3.86 20.71
C GLU A 123 3.32 4.62 21.48
N ILE A 124 3.58 5.88 21.81
CA ILE A 124 2.56 6.82 22.30
C ILE A 124 2.21 7.74 21.14
N TRP A 125 0.92 7.84 20.82
CA TRP A 125 0.46 8.69 19.73
C TRP A 125 -0.36 9.86 20.26
N ILE A 126 -0.09 11.08 19.75
CA ILE A 126 -0.96 12.23 19.94
C ILE A 126 -1.76 12.42 18.67
N ILE A 127 -3.08 12.30 18.76
CA ILE A 127 -4.01 12.40 17.63
C ILE A 127 -4.80 13.70 17.77
N PRO A 128 -4.48 14.75 16.99
CA PRO A 128 -5.29 15.96 16.96
C PRO A 128 -6.63 15.68 16.29
N THR A 129 -7.73 16.22 16.84
CA THR A 129 -9.06 16.16 16.20
C THR A 129 -9.27 17.30 15.21
N VAL A 130 -8.46 18.36 15.30
CA VAL A 130 -8.56 19.55 14.47
C VAL A 130 -7.19 20.15 14.16
N GLY A 131 -7.05 20.73 12.97
CA GLY A 131 -5.79 21.32 12.52
C GLY A 131 -5.26 22.46 13.40
N CYS A 132 -6.13 23.17 14.15
CA CYS A 132 -5.75 24.29 15.02
C CYS A 132 -4.81 23.91 16.16
N VAL A 133 -4.80 22.63 16.61
CA VAL A 133 -3.93 22.14 17.69
C VAL A 133 -2.70 21.39 17.19
N ASN A 134 -2.43 21.39 15.89
CA ASN A 134 -1.29 20.68 15.30
C ASN A 134 0.05 21.10 15.90
N ASP A 135 0.26 22.41 16.10
CA ASP A 135 1.55 22.89 16.64
C ASP A 135 1.67 22.63 18.14
N CYS A 136 0.57 22.63 18.88
CA CYS A 136 0.53 22.13 20.26
C CYS A 136 0.92 20.65 20.33
N ALA A 137 0.36 19.80 19.47
CA ALA A 137 0.71 18.39 19.40
C ALA A 137 2.20 18.17 19.07
N LYS A 138 2.76 18.94 18.12
CA LYS A 138 4.20 18.91 17.80
C LYS A 138 5.07 19.38 18.97
N ALA A 139 4.66 20.40 19.69
CA ALA A 139 5.35 20.89 20.88
C ALA A 139 5.36 19.83 21.98
N LEU A 140 4.22 19.19 22.25
CA LEU A 140 4.12 18.08 23.19
C LEU A 140 5.07 16.92 22.83
N VAL A 141 5.14 16.55 21.55
CA VAL A 141 6.09 15.51 21.10
C VAL A 141 7.54 15.94 21.31
N ARG A 142 7.90 17.17 20.90
CA ARG A 142 9.27 17.69 20.99
C ARG A 142 9.75 17.77 22.43
N ASP A 143 8.91 18.28 23.33
CA ASP A 143 9.29 18.65 24.69
C ASP A 143 9.16 17.48 25.71
N ASN A 144 8.66 16.31 25.26
CA ASN A 144 8.43 15.14 26.10
C ASN A 144 9.16 13.87 25.61
N GLN A 145 10.25 14.00 24.84
CA GLN A 145 11.05 12.86 24.39
C GLN A 145 11.74 12.13 25.55
N ASP A 146 11.90 12.76 26.70
CA ASP A 146 12.42 12.17 27.94
C ASP A 146 11.52 11.05 28.50
N LEU A 147 10.25 11.01 28.11
CA LEU A 147 9.29 9.95 28.48
C LEU A 147 9.47 8.67 27.64
N VAL A 148 10.18 8.73 26.52
CA VAL A 148 10.46 7.57 25.66
C VAL A 148 11.58 6.75 26.27
N THR A 149 11.23 5.83 27.17
CA THR A 149 12.15 4.98 27.91
C THR A 149 11.71 3.52 27.97
N GLY A 150 12.61 2.61 28.25
CA GLY A 150 12.32 1.19 28.44
C GLY A 150 11.78 0.52 27.18
N SER A 151 10.55 0.04 27.23
CA SER A 151 9.86 -0.64 26.11
C SER A 151 9.08 0.30 25.20
N ILE A 152 9.11 1.60 25.44
CA ILE A 152 8.42 2.59 24.60
C ILE A 152 9.26 2.85 23.35
N ASP A 153 8.70 2.54 22.17
CA ASP A 153 9.41 2.66 20.90
C ASP A 153 9.44 4.11 20.36
N GLY A 154 8.58 5.00 20.86
CA GLY A 154 8.55 6.42 20.46
C GLY A 154 7.30 7.18 20.89
N LEU A 155 7.35 8.51 20.73
CA LEU A 155 6.26 9.45 20.93
C LEU A 155 6.07 10.25 19.64
N TYR A 156 4.89 10.18 19.02
CA TYR A 156 4.61 10.75 17.70
C TYR A 156 3.26 11.46 17.64
N THR A 157 3.11 12.36 16.68
CA THR A 157 1.82 12.96 16.31
C THR A 157 1.63 12.93 14.81
N PHE A 158 0.38 12.85 14.35
CA PHE A 158 -0.01 12.81 12.94
C PHE A 158 -0.93 13.99 12.65
N THR A 159 -0.35 15.08 12.18
CA THR A 159 -1.06 16.34 11.95
C THR A 159 -1.84 16.34 10.64
N HIS A 160 -2.96 17.05 10.62
CA HIS A 160 -3.82 17.22 9.45
C HIS A 160 -4.54 18.57 9.51
N PRO A 161 -5.04 19.14 8.39
CA PRO A 161 -5.69 20.46 8.38
C PRO A 161 -7.21 20.43 8.62
N PHE A 162 -7.80 19.29 8.97
CA PHE A 162 -9.25 19.05 9.03
C PHE A 162 -9.81 19.16 10.44
N GLY A 163 -11.11 18.80 10.62
CA GLY A 163 -11.81 18.78 11.91
C GLY A 163 -12.66 20.01 12.17
N CYS A 164 -12.39 21.13 11.50
CA CYS A 164 -13.20 22.35 11.57
C CYS A 164 -13.74 22.68 10.16
N SER A 165 -14.96 23.23 10.10
CA SER A 165 -15.63 23.61 8.86
C SER A 165 -15.78 22.50 7.83
N GLN A 166 -15.78 21.25 8.26
CA GLN A 166 -16.14 20.08 7.45
C GLN A 166 -17.59 19.68 7.71
N THR A 167 -18.26 19.19 6.65
CA THR A 167 -19.64 18.72 6.69
C THR A 167 -19.79 17.39 5.98
N GLY A 168 -20.95 16.75 6.13
CA GLY A 168 -21.35 15.56 5.37
C GLY A 168 -20.34 14.43 5.39
N HIS A 169 -20.06 13.92 4.22
CA HIS A 169 -19.20 12.75 4.00
C HIS A 169 -17.75 12.98 4.46
N ASP A 170 -17.16 14.15 4.14
CA ASP A 170 -15.79 14.48 4.50
C ASP A 170 -15.58 14.51 6.02
N HIS A 171 -16.54 15.08 6.75
CA HIS A 171 -16.52 15.10 8.22
C HIS A 171 -16.60 13.67 8.80
N ALA A 172 -17.51 12.85 8.24
CA ALA A 172 -17.64 11.45 8.66
C ALA A 172 -16.36 10.64 8.39
N GLN A 173 -15.73 10.82 7.23
CA GLN A 173 -14.47 10.14 6.90
C GLN A 173 -13.31 10.56 7.82
N THR A 174 -13.17 11.87 8.10
CA THR A 174 -12.15 12.38 9.02
C THR A 174 -12.32 11.75 10.41
N ARG A 175 -13.54 11.77 10.95
CA ARG A 175 -13.87 11.19 12.26
C ARG A 175 -13.54 9.70 12.31
N LYS A 176 -14.01 8.92 11.33
CA LYS A 176 -13.80 7.49 11.22
C LYS A 176 -12.32 7.12 11.15
N LEU A 177 -11.56 7.81 10.33
CA LEU A 177 -10.14 7.54 10.16
C LEU A 177 -9.35 7.85 11.43
N LEU A 178 -9.59 9.01 12.08
CA LEU A 178 -8.91 9.37 13.31
C LEU A 178 -9.23 8.39 14.45
N ALA A 179 -10.50 7.99 14.59
CA ALA A 179 -10.90 6.99 15.58
C ALA A 179 -10.24 5.62 15.32
N SER A 180 -10.07 5.24 14.05
CA SER A 180 -9.37 4.00 13.68
C SER A 180 -7.89 4.06 14.00
N LEU A 181 -7.23 5.21 13.84
CA LEU A 181 -5.84 5.41 14.29
C LEU A 181 -5.73 5.32 15.82
N VAL A 182 -6.69 5.88 16.59
CA VAL A 182 -6.72 5.73 18.05
C VAL A 182 -6.84 4.26 18.47
N ARG A 183 -7.62 3.46 17.73
CA ARG A 183 -7.76 2.02 17.98
C ARG A 183 -6.53 1.20 17.57
N HIS A 184 -5.60 1.76 16.79
CA HIS A 184 -4.49 1.00 16.20
C HIS A 184 -3.59 0.35 17.26
N PRO A 185 -3.26 -0.96 17.14
CA PRO A 185 -2.53 -1.69 18.20
C PRO A 185 -1.06 -1.27 18.35
N ASN A 186 -0.41 -0.70 17.32
CA ASN A 186 0.96 -0.17 17.44
C ASN A 186 1.04 1.03 18.40
N ALA A 187 -0.06 1.75 18.61
CA ALA A 187 -0.16 2.73 19.68
C ALA A 187 -0.36 2.00 21.02
N GLY A 188 0.67 1.94 21.84
CA GLY A 188 0.58 1.45 23.22
C GLY A 188 -0.35 2.31 24.05
N ALA A 189 -0.30 3.64 23.82
CA ALA A 189 -1.25 4.59 24.39
C ALA A 189 -1.49 5.78 23.44
N VAL A 190 -2.60 6.50 23.65
CA VAL A 190 -3.02 7.62 22.79
C VAL A 190 -3.51 8.80 23.63
N LEU A 191 -3.01 10.00 23.30
CA LEU A 191 -3.60 11.27 23.70
C LEU A 191 -4.42 11.83 22.53
N VAL A 192 -5.72 11.94 22.68
CA VAL A 192 -6.60 12.65 21.73
C VAL A 192 -6.62 14.12 22.14
N LEU A 193 -6.15 14.99 21.24
CA LEU A 193 -6.00 16.42 21.50
C LEU A 193 -7.03 17.21 20.69
N SER A 194 -7.91 17.93 21.37
CA SER A 194 -8.97 18.77 20.78
C SER A 194 -8.77 20.24 21.14
N LEU A 195 -9.37 21.13 20.36
CA LEU A 195 -9.39 22.58 20.65
C LEU A 195 -10.52 22.90 21.62
N GLY A 196 -11.76 22.47 21.32
CA GLY A 196 -12.97 22.71 22.10
C GLY A 196 -14.12 23.41 21.36
N CYS A 197 -13.87 23.91 20.13
CA CYS A 197 -14.89 24.59 19.31
C CYS A 197 -14.99 24.07 17.88
N GLU A 198 -14.31 22.96 17.56
CA GLU A 198 -14.34 22.33 16.26
C GLU A 198 -15.66 21.61 15.96
N ASN A 199 -15.94 21.37 14.65
CA ASN A 199 -17.12 20.61 14.23
C ASN A 199 -17.04 19.15 14.65
N LEU A 200 -15.84 18.56 14.72
CA LEU A 200 -15.61 17.22 15.26
C LEU A 200 -15.66 17.27 16.79
N THR A 201 -16.85 17.30 17.34
CA THR A 201 -17.06 17.41 18.80
C THR A 201 -16.58 16.16 19.53
N HIS A 202 -16.26 16.32 20.82
CA HIS A 202 -15.87 15.21 21.68
C HIS A 202 -16.92 14.09 21.70
N GLU A 203 -18.20 14.43 21.77
CA GLU A 203 -19.31 13.46 21.76
C GLU A 203 -19.36 12.64 20.47
N GLN A 204 -19.22 13.31 19.31
CA GLN A 204 -19.19 12.65 18.02
C GLN A 204 -17.96 11.74 17.87
N PHE A 205 -16.82 12.16 18.41
CA PHE A 205 -15.62 11.35 18.38
C PHE A 205 -15.74 10.11 19.27
N LEU A 206 -16.30 10.25 20.47
CA LEU A 206 -16.57 9.12 21.37
C LEU A 206 -17.57 8.14 20.76
N ALA A 207 -18.63 8.63 20.11
CA ALA A 207 -19.60 7.77 19.43
C ALA A 207 -18.95 6.94 18.30
N GLU A 208 -17.99 7.52 17.59
CA GLU A 208 -17.23 6.82 16.54
C GLU A 208 -16.18 5.85 17.12
N LEU A 209 -15.53 6.25 18.22
CA LEU A 209 -14.51 5.44 18.88
C LEU A 209 -15.11 4.19 19.53
N GLY A 210 -16.34 4.29 20.07
CA GLY A 210 -17.00 3.22 20.81
C GLY A 210 -16.30 2.93 22.14
N ASP A 211 -16.39 1.69 22.60
CA ASP A 211 -15.73 1.25 23.83
C ASP A 211 -14.22 1.29 23.70
N TYR A 212 -13.53 1.83 24.71
CA TYR A 212 -12.07 1.93 24.74
C TYR A 212 -11.50 1.77 26.16
N ASP A 213 -10.24 1.38 26.27
CA ASP A 213 -9.49 1.34 27.53
C ASP A 213 -9.14 2.77 27.98
N HIS A 214 -9.76 3.24 29.06
CA HIS A 214 -9.56 4.57 29.63
C HIS A 214 -8.14 4.81 30.20
N ASP A 215 -7.39 3.75 30.48
CA ASP A 215 -5.99 3.87 30.87
C ASP A 215 -5.10 4.08 29.64
N ARG A 216 -5.48 3.51 28.50
CA ARG A 216 -4.75 3.59 27.23
C ARG A 216 -5.02 4.88 26.44
N VAL A 217 -6.27 5.38 26.47
CA VAL A 217 -6.70 6.55 25.69
C VAL A 217 -7.15 7.64 26.64
N LYS A 218 -6.49 8.79 26.53
CA LYS A 218 -6.82 10.01 27.28
C LYS A 218 -7.20 11.14 26.33
N PHE A 219 -7.95 12.09 26.82
CA PHE A 219 -8.42 13.25 26.09
C PHE A 219 -7.93 14.54 26.76
N LEU A 220 -7.58 15.54 25.95
CA LEU A 220 -7.28 16.89 26.41
C LEU A 220 -7.95 17.89 25.47
N THR A 221 -8.76 18.78 26.02
CA THR A 221 -9.34 19.91 25.31
C THR A 221 -8.56 21.17 25.68
N CYS A 222 -7.89 21.79 24.70
CA CYS A 222 -6.99 22.92 24.97
C CYS A 222 -7.68 24.12 25.61
N GLN A 223 -8.94 24.41 25.23
CA GLN A 223 -9.72 25.54 25.77
C GLN A 223 -10.19 25.33 27.22
N ASP A 224 -10.15 24.11 27.73
CA ASP A 224 -10.63 23.78 29.09
C ASP A 224 -9.52 23.89 30.15
N VAL A 225 -8.28 24.17 29.77
CA VAL A 225 -7.12 24.23 30.66
C VAL A 225 -6.38 25.56 30.54
N GLU A 226 -5.65 25.96 31.59
CA GLU A 226 -4.86 27.17 31.60
C GLU A 226 -3.62 27.09 30.69
N ASP A 227 -2.96 25.93 30.64
CA ASP A 227 -1.78 25.64 29.81
C ASP A 227 -1.86 24.20 29.32
N GLU A 228 -2.12 24.04 28.04
CA GLU A 228 -2.27 22.75 27.36
C GLU A 228 -0.96 21.95 27.28
N LEU A 229 0.21 22.63 27.30
CA LEU A 229 1.49 21.94 27.28
C LEU A 229 1.81 21.34 28.66
N VAL A 230 1.48 22.05 29.74
CA VAL A 230 1.63 21.55 31.11
C VAL A 230 0.65 20.41 31.36
N ALA A 231 -0.64 20.58 31.05
CA ALA A 231 -1.66 19.56 31.22
C ALA A 231 -1.37 18.32 30.37
N GLY A 232 -0.97 18.51 29.10
CA GLY A 232 -0.61 17.46 28.18
C GLY A 232 0.59 16.64 28.66
N ARG A 233 1.61 17.26 29.25
CA ARG A 233 2.77 16.55 29.84
C ARG A 233 2.36 15.63 30.99
N GLU A 234 1.46 16.08 31.88
CA GLU A 234 1.01 15.22 32.98
C GLU A 234 0.25 14.01 32.46
N ILE A 235 -0.63 14.17 31.46
CA ILE A 235 -1.32 13.05 30.80
C ILE A 235 -0.30 12.14 30.10
N LEU A 236 0.70 12.67 29.41
CA LEU A 236 1.73 11.88 28.74
C LEU A 236 2.56 11.04 29.72
N LYS A 237 2.79 11.51 30.97
CA LYS A 237 3.43 10.71 32.03
C LYS A 237 2.59 9.49 32.40
N GLU A 238 1.27 9.66 32.55
CA GLU A 238 0.35 8.54 32.82
C GLU A 238 0.37 7.53 31.66
N LEU A 239 0.27 8.02 30.42
CA LEU A 239 0.31 7.19 29.23
C LEU A 239 1.66 6.46 29.06
N ALA A 240 2.78 7.11 29.41
CA ALA A 240 4.09 6.48 29.40
C ALA A 240 4.19 5.37 30.46
N ALA A 241 3.69 5.60 31.68
CA ALA A 241 3.64 4.58 32.72
C ALA A 241 2.79 3.37 32.32
N TYR A 242 1.66 3.62 31.63
CA TYR A 242 0.83 2.55 31.07
C TYR A 242 1.56 1.79 29.96
N THR A 243 2.16 2.50 29.00
CA THR A 243 2.84 1.90 27.84
C THR A 243 4.06 1.09 28.25
N ALA A 244 4.82 1.52 29.27
CA ALA A 244 6.01 0.83 29.78
C ALA A 244 5.75 -0.57 30.36
N GLN A 245 4.48 -0.91 30.64
CA GLN A 245 4.11 -2.23 31.17
C GLN A 245 4.21 -3.34 30.11
N PHE A 246 4.09 -3.01 28.82
CA PHE A 246 4.13 -3.98 27.74
C PHE A 246 5.58 -4.37 27.43
N LYS A 247 5.79 -5.65 27.20
CA LYS A 247 7.08 -6.21 26.78
C LYS A 247 6.90 -7.08 25.56
N ARG A 248 7.97 -7.22 24.76
CA ARG A 248 7.95 -8.12 23.60
C ARG A 248 7.87 -9.57 24.06
N GLU A 249 6.98 -10.31 23.40
CA GLU A 249 6.80 -11.75 23.57
C GLU A 249 6.64 -12.43 22.23
N PRO A 250 6.86 -13.75 22.13
CA PRO A 250 6.60 -14.49 20.89
C PRO A 250 5.13 -14.47 20.53
N ILE A 251 4.82 -13.96 19.34
CA ILE A 251 3.45 -13.88 18.79
C ILE A 251 3.44 -14.60 17.44
N PRO A 252 2.42 -15.42 17.13
CA PRO A 252 2.31 -16.08 15.84
C PRO A 252 2.16 -15.09 14.68
N ALA A 253 2.83 -15.33 13.57
CA ALA A 253 2.70 -14.53 12.35
C ALA A 253 1.27 -14.52 11.77
N SER A 254 0.44 -15.49 12.16
CA SER A 254 -1.00 -15.52 11.85
C SER A 254 -1.79 -14.33 12.40
N GLU A 255 -1.20 -13.54 13.31
CA GLU A 255 -1.81 -12.33 13.85
C GLU A 255 -1.38 -11.05 13.11
N LEU A 256 -0.40 -11.15 12.19
CA LEU A 256 0.01 -10.01 11.39
C LEU A 256 -1.04 -9.60 10.37
N VAL A 257 -1.21 -8.29 10.23
CA VAL A 257 -1.92 -7.63 9.14
C VAL A 257 -0.92 -6.73 8.43
N VAL A 258 -0.72 -6.93 7.14
CA VAL A 258 0.28 -6.19 6.35
C VAL A 258 -0.39 -5.51 5.15
N GLY A 259 -0.28 -4.19 5.09
CA GLY A 259 -0.76 -3.39 3.97
C GLY A 259 0.22 -3.43 2.79
N MET A 260 -0.31 -3.40 1.57
CA MET A 260 0.48 -3.46 0.35
C MET A 260 0.09 -2.34 -0.60
N LYS A 261 1.07 -1.56 -1.04
CA LYS A 261 0.88 -0.49 -2.01
C LYS A 261 2.11 -0.26 -2.88
N CYS A 262 1.97 0.58 -3.91
CA CYS A 262 3.09 1.02 -4.73
C CYS A 262 3.04 2.54 -4.98
N GLY A 263 4.19 3.13 -5.27
CA GLY A 263 4.29 4.54 -5.66
C GLY A 263 5.58 4.82 -6.42
N GLY A 264 5.50 5.70 -7.44
CA GLY A 264 6.62 5.91 -8.35
C GLY A 264 6.98 4.65 -9.14
N SER A 265 5.97 3.92 -9.62
CA SER A 265 6.11 2.66 -10.36
C SER A 265 6.81 2.84 -11.70
N ASP A 266 7.54 1.80 -12.15
CA ASP A 266 8.20 1.68 -13.43
C ASP A 266 7.82 0.36 -14.14
N GLY A 267 8.35 0.11 -15.33
CA GLY A 267 8.07 -1.10 -16.11
C GLY A 267 8.55 -2.41 -15.47
N LEU A 268 9.45 -2.34 -14.47
CA LEU A 268 9.91 -3.49 -13.70
C LEU A 268 9.05 -3.78 -12.47
N SER A 269 8.19 -2.84 -12.05
CA SER A 269 7.36 -2.99 -10.84
C SER A 269 6.54 -4.28 -10.84
N GLY A 270 5.87 -4.61 -11.95
CA GLY A 270 5.06 -5.81 -12.08
C GLY A 270 5.85 -7.10 -12.37
N ILE A 271 7.18 -7.02 -12.48
CA ILE A 271 8.08 -8.15 -12.77
C ILE A 271 8.93 -8.52 -11.55
N THR A 272 9.29 -7.54 -10.75
CA THR A 272 10.20 -7.70 -9.60
C THR A 272 9.49 -7.46 -8.27
N ALA A 273 9.35 -6.21 -7.83
CA ALA A 273 8.88 -5.86 -6.48
C ALA A 273 7.43 -6.30 -6.20
N ASN A 274 6.49 -6.05 -7.13
CA ASN A 274 5.09 -6.41 -6.90
C ASN A 274 4.87 -7.93 -6.81
N PRO A 275 5.38 -8.77 -7.72
CA PRO A 275 5.26 -10.21 -7.56
C PRO A 275 6.10 -10.77 -6.39
N THR A 276 7.20 -10.11 -5.97
CA THR A 276 7.89 -10.44 -4.72
C THR A 276 7.00 -10.22 -3.50
N ILE A 277 6.27 -9.08 -3.46
CA ILE A 277 5.24 -8.83 -2.44
C ILE A 277 4.13 -9.87 -2.53
N GLY A 278 3.73 -10.28 -3.74
CA GLY A 278 2.75 -11.35 -3.95
C GLY A 278 3.17 -12.68 -3.36
N ARG A 279 4.44 -13.09 -3.54
CA ARG A 279 4.99 -14.29 -2.88
C ARG A 279 4.98 -14.16 -1.36
N PHE A 280 5.36 -13.01 -0.84
CA PHE A 280 5.22 -12.70 0.58
C PHE A 280 3.76 -12.80 1.05
N SER A 281 2.81 -12.22 0.31
CA SER A 281 1.38 -12.26 0.63
C SER A 281 0.87 -13.71 0.73
N ASP A 282 1.18 -14.53 -0.26
CA ASP A 282 0.82 -15.95 -0.25
C ASP A 282 1.43 -16.70 0.95
N MET A 283 2.69 -16.43 1.29
CA MET A 283 3.37 -17.04 2.44
C MET A 283 2.72 -16.65 3.78
N LEU A 284 2.34 -15.38 3.94
CA LEU A 284 1.69 -14.89 5.16
C LEU A 284 0.26 -15.43 5.27
N CYS A 285 -0.51 -15.38 4.19
CA CYS A 285 -1.89 -15.91 4.14
C CYS A 285 -1.93 -17.43 4.38
N ALA A 286 -0.97 -18.19 3.81
CA ALA A 286 -0.84 -19.64 4.06
C ALA A 286 -0.59 -19.97 5.54
N ARG A 287 -0.05 -19.03 6.32
CA ARG A 287 0.19 -19.11 7.77
C ARG A 287 -0.91 -18.48 8.63
N GLY A 288 -2.03 -18.11 8.02
CA GLY A 288 -3.19 -17.56 8.69
C GLY A 288 -3.11 -16.07 9.01
N GLY A 289 -2.09 -15.35 8.51
CA GLY A 289 -2.02 -13.90 8.58
C GLY A 289 -2.92 -13.20 7.55
N SER A 290 -2.89 -11.87 7.53
CA SER A 290 -3.72 -11.08 6.62
C SER A 290 -2.88 -10.10 5.83
N THR A 291 -3.24 -9.92 4.56
CA THR A 291 -2.68 -8.89 3.69
C THR A 291 -3.80 -8.04 3.12
N VAL A 292 -3.50 -6.77 2.84
CA VAL A 292 -4.49 -5.79 2.38
C VAL A 292 -3.99 -5.11 1.12
N LEU A 293 -4.73 -5.27 0.02
CA LEU A 293 -4.49 -4.59 -1.25
C LEU A 293 -5.42 -3.37 -1.33
N THR A 294 -4.88 -2.21 -1.67
CA THR A 294 -5.62 -0.96 -1.87
C THR A 294 -5.26 -0.32 -3.22
N GLU A 295 -5.55 0.98 -3.39
CA GLU A 295 -5.31 1.72 -4.64
C GLU A 295 -6.28 1.28 -5.75
N VAL A 296 -7.59 1.42 -5.49
CA VAL A 296 -8.65 0.94 -6.40
C VAL A 296 -8.48 1.42 -7.85
N PRO A 297 -8.10 2.69 -8.14
CA PRO A 297 -7.83 3.11 -9.52
C PRO A 297 -6.71 2.34 -10.22
N GLU A 298 -5.81 1.73 -9.47
CA GLU A 298 -4.73 0.87 -10.01
C GLU A 298 -5.13 -0.60 -10.16
N MET A 299 -6.44 -0.88 -10.10
CA MET A 299 -7.04 -2.18 -10.41
C MET A 299 -7.81 -2.15 -11.74
N PHE A 300 -8.11 -0.95 -12.28
CA PHE A 300 -8.89 -0.79 -13.50
C PHE A 300 -8.17 -1.41 -14.71
N GLY A 301 -8.88 -2.23 -15.47
CA GLY A 301 -8.34 -3.03 -16.57
C GLY A 301 -7.63 -4.33 -16.14
N ALA A 302 -7.51 -4.57 -14.84
CA ALA A 302 -6.95 -5.80 -14.27
C ALA A 302 -7.94 -6.51 -13.33
N GLU A 303 -9.21 -6.15 -13.38
CA GLU A 303 -10.26 -6.64 -12.50
C GLU A 303 -10.37 -8.17 -12.51
N GLY A 304 -10.22 -8.80 -13.69
CA GLY A 304 -10.30 -10.25 -13.83
C GLY A 304 -9.24 -11.01 -13.01
N PHE A 305 -8.07 -10.40 -12.74
CA PHE A 305 -7.07 -11.01 -11.83
C PHE A 305 -7.55 -11.11 -10.39
N LEU A 306 -8.47 -10.24 -9.98
CA LEU A 306 -8.95 -10.14 -8.62
C LEU A 306 -10.33 -10.79 -8.46
N MET A 307 -11.28 -10.43 -9.31
CA MET A 307 -12.68 -10.82 -9.18
C MET A 307 -12.89 -12.33 -9.29
N ASP A 308 -12.15 -13.01 -10.17
CA ASP A 308 -12.22 -14.48 -10.33
C ASP A 308 -11.70 -15.23 -9.09
N ARG A 309 -10.93 -14.55 -8.23
CA ARG A 309 -10.39 -15.10 -6.97
C ARG A 309 -11.20 -14.75 -5.73
N CYS A 310 -12.31 -14.02 -5.85
CA CYS A 310 -13.21 -13.77 -4.73
C CYS A 310 -13.72 -15.11 -4.19
N GLN A 311 -13.65 -15.32 -2.86
CA GLN A 311 -13.98 -16.59 -2.23
C GLN A 311 -15.43 -17.04 -2.46
N ASN A 312 -16.32 -16.10 -2.72
CA ASN A 312 -17.74 -16.33 -3.01
C ASN A 312 -18.36 -15.14 -3.73
N GLU A 313 -19.61 -15.29 -4.16
CA GLU A 313 -20.37 -14.29 -4.90
C GLU A 313 -20.58 -12.98 -4.10
N GLN A 314 -20.75 -13.06 -2.77
CA GLN A 314 -20.92 -11.86 -1.93
C GLN A 314 -19.67 -10.99 -1.92
N VAL A 315 -18.48 -11.60 -1.84
CA VAL A 315 -17.19 -10.87 -1.92
C VAL A 315 -16.98 -10.31 -3.34
N PHE A 316 -17.36 -11.07 -4.37
CA PHE A 316 -17.34 -10.59 -5.75
C PHE A 316 -18.22 -9.35 -5.93
N GLU A 317 -19.47 -9.38 -5.45
CA GLU A 317 -20.36 -8.21 -5.51
C GLU A 317 -19.82 -6.99 -4.77
N LYS A 318 -19.17 -7.19 -3.61
CA LYS A 318 -18.47 -6.11 -2.90
C LYS A 318 -17.33 -5.53 -3.75
N ALA A 319 -16.55 -6.39 -4.42
CA ALA A 319 -15.46 -5.96 -5.31
C ALA A 319 -15.99 -5.17 -6.50
N VAL A 320 -17.08 -5.62 -7.13
CA VAL A 320 -17.75 -4.89 -8.22
C VAL A 320 -18.20 -3.51 -7.75
N ARG A 321 -18.90 -3.43 -6.60
CA ARG A 321 -19.35 -2.15 -6.05
C ARG A 321 -18.18 -1.22 -5.75
N MET A 322 -17.07 -1.73 -5.18
CA MET A 322 -15.89 -0.93 -4.90
C MET A 322 -15.27 -0.35 -6.16
N ILE A 323 -15.09 -1.16 -7.20
CA ILE A 323 -14.42 -0.76 -8.44
C ILE A 323 -15.31 0.20 -9.25
N ASN A 324 -16.58 -0.16 -9.49
CA ASN A 324 -17.51 0.70 -10.24
C ASN A 324 -17.83 1.99 -9.46
N GLY A 325 -17.99 1.93 -8.13
CA GLY A 325 -18.19 3.12 -7.30
C GLY A 325 -17.03 4.10 -7.39
N PHE A 326 -15.79 3.59 -7.53
CA PHE A 326 -14.64 4.49 -7.72
C PHE A 326 -14.55 5.05 -9.14
N LYS A 327 -14.99 4.31 -10.17
CA LYS A 327 -15.13 4.83 -11.54
C LYS A 327 -16.21 5.93 -11.60
N GLU A 328 -17.35 5.69 -10.95
CA GLU A 328 -18.44 6.68 -10.83
C GLU A 328 -17.97 7.95 -10.10
N TYR A 329 -17.13 7.81 -9.05
CA TYR A 329 -16.50 8.93 -8.38
C TYR A 329 -15.72 9.82 -9.35
N PHE A 330 -14.88 9.27 -10.24
CA PHE A 330 -14.19 10.05 -11.26
C PHE A 330 -15.18 10.72 -12.24
N ILE A 331 -16.15 9.97 -12.74
CA ILE A 331 -17.15 10.46 -13.70
C ILE A 331 -17.97 11.61 -13.10
N SER A 332 -18.36 11.51 -11.82
CA SER A 332 -19.12 12.57 -11.12
C SER A 332 -18.34 13.88 -10.97
N HIS A 333 -17.01 13.80 -10.99
CA HIS A 333 -16.10 14.96 -10.96
C HIS A 333 -15.67 15.43 -12.37
N ASN A 334 -16.27 14.88 -13.45
CA ASN A 334 -15.92 15.13 -14.85
C ASN A 334 -14.45 14.77 -15.18
N GLU A 335 -13.90 13.78 -14.47
CA GLU A 335 -12.56 13.28 -14.70
C GLU A 335 -12.56 11.98 -15.49
N VAL A 336 -11.50 11.72 -16.25
CA VAL A 336 -11.37 10.48 -17.02
C VAL A 336 -10.83 9.36 -16.14
N VAL A 337 -11.43 8.17 -16.26
CA VAL A 337 -11.09 6.99 -15.45
C VAL A 337 -9.64 6.52 -15.68
N TYR A 338 -9.05 6.84 -16.83
CA TYR A 338 -7.76 6.34 -17.31
C TYR A 338 -6.64 7.40 -17.39
N ASP A 339 -6.73 8.52 -16.69
CA ASP A 339 -5.67 9.56 -16.71
C ASP A 339 -4.33 9.07 -16.13
N ASN A 340 -4.37 8.19 -15.13
CA ASN A 340 -3.18 7.45 -14.70
C ASN A 340 -2.71 6.48 -15.83
N PRO A 341 -1.43 6.28 -16.12
CA PRO A 341 -0.21 6.53 -15.33
C PRO A 341 0.34 7.96 -15.41
N SER A 342 1.04 8.38 -14.35
CA SER A 342 1.72 9.68 -14.31
C SER A 342 2.84 9.79 -15.35
N PRO A 343 3.30 11.01 -15.70
CA PRO A 343 4.45 11.19 -16.62
C PRO A 343 5.70 10.41 -16.19
N GLY A 344 5.98 10.33 -14.88
CA GLY A 344 7.10 9.57 -14.34
C GLY A 344 6.96 8.05 -14.55
N ASN A 345 5.75 7.51 -14.44
CA ASN A 345 5.48 6.10 -14.73
C ASN A 345 5.67 5.80 -16.22
N LYS A 346 5.18 6.68 -17.11
CA LYS A 346 5.36 6.58 -18.56
C LYS A 346 6.85 6.60 -18.94
N GLN A 347 7.62 7.53 -18.38
CA GLN A 347 9.08 7.57 -18.57
C GLN A 347 9.77 6.27 -18.09
N GLY A 348 9.21 5.59 -17.11
CA GLY A 348 9.69 4.31 -16.57
C GLY A 348 9.26 3.07 -17.35
N GLY A 349 8.52 3.23 -18.48
CA GLY A 349 8.14 2.12 -19.38
C GLY A 349 6.68 1.67 -19.28
N ILE A 350 5.88 2.22 -18.35
CA ILE A 350 4.44 1.95 -18.27
C ILE A 350 3.71 2.79 -19.33
N THR A 351 2.71 2.21 -20.01
CA THR A 351 2.01 2.89 -21.14
C THR A 351 0.61 3.36 -20.79
N THR A 352 -0.23 2.45 -20.36
CA THR A 352 -1.66 2.65 -20.11
C THR A 352 -1.99 2.32 -18.66
N LEU A 353 -3.21 2.60 -18.23
CA LEU A 353 -3.64 2.23 -16.89
C LEU A 353 -3.74 0.71 -16.76
N GLU A 354 -4.19 -0.02 -17.77
CA GLU A 354 -4.22 -1.48 -17.77
C GLU A 354 -2.81 -2.09 -17.61
N ASP A 355 -1.81 -1.53 -18.28
CA ASP A 355 -0.41 -1.96 -18.13
C ASP A 355 0.06 -1.76 -16.68
N LYS A 356 -0.26 -0.62 -16.07
CA LYS A 356 0.03 -0.33 -14.67
C LYS A 356 -0.71 -1.28 -13.74
N SER A 357 -2.02 -1.42 -13.92
CA SER A 357 -2.91 -2.21 -13.07
C SER A 357 -2.54 -3.69 -13.06
N CYS A 358 -2.30 -4.30 -14.25
CA CYS A 358 -1.84 -5.68 -14.35
C CYS A 358 -0.54 -5.92 -13.55
N GLY A 359 0.36 -4.95 -13.50
CA GLY A 359 1.55 -5.00 -12.67
C GLY A 359 1.27 -4.76 -11.18
N CYS A 360 0.34 -3.86 -10.84
CA CYS A 360 0.02 -3.49 -9.47
C CYS A 360 -0.68 -4.62 -8.70
N VAL A 361 -1.64 -5.31 -9.33
CA VAL A 361 -2.41 -6.39 -8.69
C VAL A 361 -1.56 -7.62 -8.37
N GLN A 362 -0.36 -7.75 -8.95
CA GLN A 362 0.59 -8.83 -8.62
C GLN A 362 0.98 -8.83 -7.13
N LYS A 363 0.88 -7.69 -6.43
CA LYS A 363 1.09 -7.61 -4.97
C LYS A 363 0.16 -8.54 -4.18
N GLY A 364 -1.03 -8.83 -4.72
CA GLY A 364 -2.00 -9.74 -4.09
C GLY A 364 -1.66 -11.24 -4.23
N GLY A 365 -0.55 -11.61 -4.89
CA GLY A 365 -0.16 -13.00 -5.07
C GLY A 365 -1.25 -13.85 -5.75
N SER A 366 -1.40 -15.09 -5.28
CA SER A 366 -2.38 -16.06 -5.77
C SER A 366 -3.50 -16.39 -4.76
N ALA A 367 -3.44 -15.86 -3.55
CA ALA A 367 -4.42 -16.11 -2.49
C ALA A 367 -5.84 -15.73 -2.90
N PRO A 368 -6.88 -16.48 -2.45
CA PRO A 368 -8.26 -16.04 -2.54
C PRO A 368 -8.48 -14.70 -1.87
N ILE A 369 -9.35 -13.85 -2.46
CA ILE A 369 -9.80 -12.62 -1.82
C ILE A 369 -10.90 -12.96 -0.84
N MET A 370 -10.62 -12.72 0.44
CA MET A 370 -11.46 -13.15 1.54
C MET A 370 -12.54 -12.12 1.90
N ASP A 371 -12.24 -10.82 1.74
CA ASP A 371 -13.20 -9.74 1.95
C ASP A 371 -12.80 -8.47 1.20
N VAL A 372 -13.77 -7.56 1.08
CA VAL A 372 -13.61 -6.19 0.57
C VAL A 372 -14.16 -5.25 1.63
N ILE A 373 -13.33 -4.32 2.09
CA ILE A 373 -13.62 -3.42 3.22
C ILE A 373 -13.64 -1.96 2.76
N ASP A 374 -14.48 -1.16 3.41
CA ASP A 374 -14.63 0.25 3.10
C ASP A 374 -13.52 1.10 3.75
N TYR A 375 -13.39 2.37 3.28
CA TYR A 375 -12.42 3.32 3.82
C TYR A 375 -12.61 3.55 5.32
N GLY A 376 -11.52 3.39 6.08
CA GLY A 376 -11.52 3.56 7.53
C GLY A 376 -12.08 2.37 8.33
N GLU A 377 -12.53 1.29 7.66
CA GLU A 377 -12.95 0.06 8.33
C GLU A 377 -11.77 -0.85 8.68
N PRO A 378 -11.84 -1.60 9.78
CA PRO A 378 -10.78 -2.53 10.16
C PRO A 378 -10.85 -3.85 9.37
N VAL A 379 -9.69 -4.47 9.20
CA VAL A 379 -9.58 -5.86 8.72
C VAL A 379 -10.09 -6.82 9.80
N THR A 380 -11.15 -7.56 9.50
CA THR A 380 -11.73 -8.56 10.39
C THR A 380 -11.61 -9.98 9.86
N THR A 381 -11.37 -10.15 8.57
CA THR A 381 -11.28 -11.44 7.90
C THR A 381 -9.81 -11.79 7.62
N LYS A 382 -9.40 -13.03 7.98
CA LYS A 382 -8.05 -13.53 7.72
C LYS A 382 -7.83 -13.80 6.23
N GLY A 383 -6.60 -13.59 5.75
CA GLY A 383 -6.20 -13.80 4.37
C GLY A 383 -6.06 -12.49 3.58
N LEU A 384 -6.15 -12.57 2.25
CA LEU A 384 -6.06 -11.40 1.37
C LEU A 384 -7.38 -10.63 1.38
N ASN A 385 -7.31 -9.34 1.70
CA ASN A 385 -8.45 -8.41 1.69
C ASN A 385 -8.20 -7.29 0.69
N MET A 386 -9.27 -6.72 0.15
CA MET A 386 -9.23 -5.48 -0.64
C MET A 386 -9.78 -4.33 0.21
N LEU A 387 -9.15 -3.15 0.12
CA LEU A 387 -9.56 -1.96 0.86
C LEU A 387 -9.89 -0.82 -0.12
N TYR A 388 -11.06 -0.20 0.05
CA TYR A 388 -11.40 1.03 -0.66
C TYR A 388 -10.40 2.14 -0.32
N GLY A 389 -9.73 2.68 -1.33
CA GLY A 389 -8.76 3.76 -1.18
C GLY A 389 -8.24 4.25 -2.53
N PRO A 390 -7.91 5.55 -2.64
CA PRO A 390 -7.38 6.15 -3.87
C PRO A 390 -5.94 5.73 -4.15
N GLY A 391 -5.43 6.09 -5.34
CA GLY A 391 -4.03 5.88 -5.72
C GLY A 391 -3.02 6.86 -5.10
N ASN A 392 -3.48 7.89 -4.36
CA ASN A 392 -2.57 8.82 -3.67
C ASN A 392 -1.79 8.10 -2.57
N ASP A 393 -0.46 8.22 -2.61
CA ASP A 393 0.45 7.49 -1.72
C ASP A 393 0.18 7.71 -0.22
N GLN A 394 -0.03 8.95 0.18
CA GLN A 394 -0.26 9.28 1.59
C GLN A 394 -1.64 8.81 2.06
N VAL A 395 -2.67 9.02 1.24
CA VAL A 395 -4.05 8.64 1.57
C VAL A 395 -4.19 7.13 1.67
N SER A 396 -3.68 6.39 0.68
CA SER A 396 -3.76 4.93 0.68
C SER A 396 -2.97 4.27 1.81
N ALA A 397 -1.77 4.78 2.12
CA ALA A 397 -0.98 4.26 3.25
C ALA A 397 -1.62 4.59 4.62
N THR A 398 -2.27 5.75 4.73
CA THR A 398 -3.06 6.10 5.93
C THR A 398 -4.27 5.19 6.07
N ALA A 399 -4.98 4.92 4.96
CA ALA A 399 -6.12 4.00 4.96
C ALA A 399 -5.71 2.58 5.37
N LEU A 400 -4.59 2.06 4.88
CA LEU A 400 -4.04 0.78 5.30
C LEU A 400 -3.73 0.74 6.79
N THR A 401 -3.12 1.82 7.33
CA THR A 401 -2.85 1.92 8.77
C THR A 401 -4.15 1.94 9.55
N ALA A 402 -5.13 2.77 9.15
CA ALA A 402 -6.44 2.85 9.79
C ALA A 402 -7.19 1.51 9.75
N ALA A 403 -7.03 0.72 8.69
CA ALA A 403 -7.57 -0.63 8.61
C ALA A 403 -6.88 -1.65 9.54
N GLY A 404 -5.88 -1.24 10.30
CA GLY A 404 -5.17 -2.05 11.29
C GLY A 404 -3.91 -2.74 10.76
N ALA A 405 -3.39 -2.34 9.58
CA ALA A 405 -2.14 -2.87 9.07
C ALA A 405 -0.98 -2.50 10.00
N HIS A 406 -0.33 -3.50 10.58
CA HIS A 406 0.81 -3.32 11.48
C HIS A 406 2.00 -2.67 10.78
N MET A 407 2.18 -2.92 9.48
CA MET A 407 3.17 -2.28 8.61
C MET A 407 2.65 -2.18 7.18
N VAL A 408 3.29 -1.34 6.39
CA VAL A 408 2.99 -1.14 4.96
C VAL A 408 4.20 -1.53 4.12
N LEU A 409 4.02 -2.46 3.18
CA LEU A 409 4.97 -2.75 2.12
C LEU A 409 4.73 -1.78 0.96
N PHE A 410 5.76 -1.04 0.59
CA PHE A 410 5.69 0.02 -0.40
C PHE A 410 6.69 -0.23 -1.52
N SER A 411 6.24 -0.78 -2.65
CA SER A 411 7.10 -0.95 -3.81
C SER A 411 7.30 0.35 -4.58
N THR A 412 8.50 0.56 -5.12
CA THR A 412 8.85 1.78 -5.86
C THR A 412 9.96 1.56 -6.88
N GLY A 413 9.82 2.13 -8.08
CA GLY A 413 10.83 2.12 -9.12
C GLY A 413 11.71 3.38 -9.10
N ARG A 414 11.19 4.48 -8.55
CA ARG A 414 11.88 5.79 -8.54
C ARG A 414 12.28 6.26 -7.14
N GLY A 415 11.65 5.72 -6.10
CA GLY A 415 11.90 6.03 -4.70
C GLY A 415 11.07 7.21 -4.19
N THR A 416 10.72 7.14 -2.91
CA THR A 416 10.08 8.23 -2.16
C THR A 416 10.55 8.19 -0.70
N PRO A 417 10.76 9.33 -0.04
CA PRO A 417 11.11 9.37 1.38
C PRO A 417 9.92 9.17 2.31
N PHE A 418 8.68 9.17 1.80
CA PHE A 418 7.44 9.07 2.57
C PHE A 418 7.42 7.88 3.54
N GLY A 419 6.80 8.05 4.70
CA GLY A 419 6.44 7.02 5.67
C GLY A 419 5.04 7.24 6.24
N ALA A 420 4.27 6.17 6.41
CA ALA A 420 2.96 6.14 7.08
C ALA A 420 3.13 6.11 8.60
N PRO A 421 2.05 6.25 9.39
CA PRO A 421 2.10 6.03 10.84
C PRO A 421 2.59 4.63 11.23
N ALA A 422 2.16 3.59 10.51
CA ALA A 422 2.73 2.26 10.64
C ALA A 422 4.11 2.18 9.95
N PRO A 423 5.05 1.33 10.42
CA PRO A 423 6.31 1.08 9.76
C PRO A 423 6.14 0.87 8.26
N THR A 424 6.86 1.63 7.44
CA THR A 424 6.75 1.60 5.98
C THR A 424 8.04 1.06 5.39
N LEU A 425 7.98 -0.19 4.91
CA LEU A 425 9.09 -0.93 4.34
C LEU A 425 9.14 -0.70 2.83
N LYS A 426 10.19 -0.03 2.33
CA LYS A 426 10.35 0.33 0.92
C LYS A 426 11.09 -0.73 0.13
N ILE A 427 10.48 -1.17 -0.98
CA ILE A 427 10.97 -2.25 -1.83
C ILE A 427 11.29 -1.69 -3.21
N ALA A 428 12.57 -1.68 -3.58
CA ALA A 428 12.99 -1.22 -4.89
C ALA A 428 12.69 -2.26 -5.98
N THR A 429 12.21 -1.79 -7.13
CA THR A 429 11.96 -2.62 -8.32
C THR A 429 13.25 -2.93 -9.10
N ASN A 430 14.33 -2.14 -8.88
CA ASN A 430 15.58 -2.24 -9.57
C ASN A 430 16.77 -1.98 -8.63
N SER A 431 17.88 -2.65 -8.90
CA SER A 431 19.08 -2.59 -8.05
C SER A 431 19.79 -1.23 -8.13
N GLN A 432 19.62 -0.47 -9.22
CA GLN A 432 20.19 0.87 -9.34
C GLN A 432 19.56 1.83 -8.31
N LEU A 433 18.25 1.79 -8.13
CA LEU A 433 17.55 2.57 -7.10
C LEU A 433 18.02 2.16 -5.71
N ALA A 434 18.05 0.85 -5.43
CA ALA A 434 18.47 0.33 -4.13
C ALA A 434 19.91 0.78 -3.77
N ALA A 435 20.83 0.70 -4.71
CA ALA A 435 22.22 1.14 -4.53
C ALA A 435 22.33 2.66 -4.31
N ARG A 436 21.54 3.47 -5.06
CA ARG A 436 21.59 4.94 -5.00
C ARG A 436 20.89 5.51 -3.78
N LYS A 437 19.79 4.90 -3.32
CA LYS A 437 18.92 5.41 -2.25
C LYS A 437 18.90 4.51 -1.00
N LYS A 438 20.07 4.09 -0.56
CA LYS A 438 20.26 3.19 0.60
C LYS A 438 19.58 3.65 1.90
N THR A 439 19.32 4.97 2.04
CA THR A 439 18.64 5.53 3.20
C THR A 439 17.13 5.66 3.04
N TRP A 440 16.57 5.25 1.89
CA TRP A 440 15.15 5.20 1.62
C TRP A 440 14.65 3.77 1.44
N ILE A 441 15.48 2.91 0.86
CA ILE A 441 15.12 1.55 0.45
C ILE A 441 15.54 0.55 1.52
N ASP A 442 14.61 -0.29 1.92
CA ASP A 442 14.80 -1.36 2.91
C ASP A 442 15.11 -2.70 2.25
N PHE A 443 14.60 -2.93 1.03
CA PHE A 443 14.71 -4.20 0.33
C PHE A 443 14.90 -4.01 -1.18
N ASN A 444 15.81 -4.79 -1.78
CA ASN A 444 16.07 -4.79 -3.22
C ASN A 444 15.43 -5.99 -3.90
N ALA A 445 14.31 -5.80 -4.60
CA ALA A 445 13.71 -6.83 -5.45
C ALA A 445 14.26 -6.81 -6.88
N GLY A 446 15.08 -5.82 -7.24
CA GLY A 446 15.74 -5.73 -8.54
C GLY A 446 16.63 -6.93 -8.87
N VAL A 447 17.14 -7.63 -7.85
CA VAL A 447 17.92 -8.89 -7.96
C VAL A 447 17.22 -9.95 -8.82
N VAL A 448 15.90 -9.90 -8.93
CA VAL A 448 15.11 -10.78 -9.81
C VAL A 448 15.37 -10.46 -11.28
N ALA A 449 15.33 -9.17 -11.66
CA ALA A 449 15.65 -8.74 -13.02
C ALA A 449 17.13 -8.93 -13.36
N ASP A 450 18.01 -8.79 -12.37
CA ASP A 450 19.44 -9.04 -12.51
C ASP A 450 19.76 -10.54 -12.67
N GLY A 451 18.79 -11.42 -12.43
CA GLY A 451 18.96 -12.89 -12.51
C GLY A 451 19.81 -13.47 -11.38
N GLU A 452 19.98 -12.73 -10.28
CA GLU A 452 20.72 -13.19 -9.09
C GLU A 452 19.89 -14.09 -8.18
N ARG A 453 18.57 -13.84 -8.14
CA ARG A 453 17.61 -14.57 -7.30
C ARG A 453 16.32 -14.83 -8.06
N THR A 454 15.65 -15.92 -7.74
CA THR A 454 14.28 -16.21 -8.21
C THR A 454 13.26 -15.40 -7.43
N LEU A 455 12.04 -15.27 -7.95
CA LEU A 455 10.92 -14.63 -7.24
C LEU A 455 10.60 -15.34 -5.91
N ASP A 456 10.67 -16.67 -5.88
CA ASP A 456 10.34 -17.44 -4.68
C ASP A 456 11.39 -17.22 -3.58
N GLU A 457 12.68 -17.23 -3.92
CA GLU A 457 13.75 -16.91 -2.99
C GLU A 457 13.64 -15.47 -2.47
N THR A 458 13.39 -14.53 -3.37
CA THR A 458 13.26 -13.10 -3.02
C THR A 458 12.02 -12.85 -2.16
N GLY A 459 10.91 -13.54 -2.44
CA GLY A 459 9.70 -13.52 -1.59
C GLY A 459 9.95 -14.08 -0.19
N ALA A 460 10.72 -15.18 -0.08
CA ALA A 460 11.11 -15.73 1.21
C ALA A 460 12.06 -14.82 1.99
N ASP A 461 12.98 -14.12 1.32
CA ASP A 461 13.85 -13.13 1.94
C ASP A 461 13.04 -11.92 2.46
N LEU A 462 12.05 -11.46 1.68
CA LEU A 462 11.13 -10.39 2.11
C LEU A 462 10.29 -10.83 3.32
N TYR A 463 9.79 -12.06 3.33
CA TYR A 463 9.03 -12.60 4.45
C TYR A 463 9.86 -12.58 5.75
N ARG A 464 11.13 -13.01 5.70
CA ARG A 464 12.04 -12.94 6.85
C ARG A 464 12.26 -11.50 7.31
N LEU A 465 12.48 -10.57 6.37
CA LEU A 465 12.64 -9.15 6.71
C LEU A 465 11.38 -8.57 7.38
N VAL A 466 10.19 -8.97 6.93
CA VAL A 466 8.92 -8.57 7.56
C VAL A 466 8.86 -9.06 9.02
N LEU A 467 9.25 -10.31 9.30
CA LEU A 467 9.31 -10.81 10.67
C LEU A 467 10.36 -10.08 11.53
N ASP A 468 11.51 -9.70 10.95
CA ASP A 468 12.51 -8.88 11.63
C ASP A 468 11.94 -7.49 11.99
N VAL A 469 11.23 -6.85 11.05
CA VAL A 469 10.59 -5.54 11.29
C VAL A 469 9.47 -5.68 12.33
N ALA A 470 8.68 -6.73 12.27
CA ALA A 470 7.66 -7.04 13.29
C ALA A 470 8.30 -7.26 14.67
N SER A 471 9.53 -7.80 14.72
CA SER A 471 10.30 -8.03 15.94
C SER A 471 11.08 -6.80 16.44
N GLY A 472 10.94 -5.64 15.79
CA GLY A 472 11.49 -4.37 16.28
C GLY A 472 12.58 -3.76 15.40
N LYS A 473 13.00 -4.39 14.31
CA LYS A 473 13.91 -3.77 13.34
C LYS A 473 13.24 -2.55 12.72
N GLN A 474 13.91 -1.41 12.78
CA GLN A 474 13.38 -0.17 12.21
C GLN A 474 13.58 -0.11 10.70
N THR A 475 12.57 0.38 9.99
CA THR A 475 12.65 0.74 8.57
C THR A 475 13.46 2.01 8.36
N CYS A 476 13.86 2.27 7.10
CA CYS A 476 14.56 3.50 6.72
C CYS A 476 13.70 4.76 7.00
N ALA A 477 12.37 4.68 6.82
CA ALA A 477 11.47 5.77 7.12
C ALA A 477 11.41 6.07 8.63
N GLU A 478 11.30 5.03 9.47
CA GLU A 478 11.28 5.17 10.93
C GLU A 478 12.58 5.81 11.47
N LYS A 479 13.75 5.36 11.00
CA LYS A 479 15.06 5.92 11.40
C LYS A 479 15.20 7.42 11.11
N LYS A 480 14.40 7.95 10.19
CA LYS A 480 14.38 9.38 9.82
C LYS A 480 13.22 10.14 10.43
N GLY A 481 12.32 9.47 11.15
CA GLY A 481 11.11 10.07 11.69
C GLY A 481 10.10 10.47 10.62
N PHE A 482 10.15 9.88 9.44
CA PHE A 482 9.19 10.17 8.36
C PHE A 482 7.89 9.43 8.62
N ARG A 483 6.88 10.18 9.06
CA ARG A 483 5.55 9.66 9.38
C ARG A 483 4.52 10.73 9.11
N GLU A 484 3.67 10.50 8.13
CA GLU A 484 2.65 11.45 7.69
C GLU A 484 1.32 10.75 7.51
N ILE A 485 0.23 11.51 7.65
CA ILE A 485 -1.12 11.09 7.27
C ILE A 485 -1.70 12.00 6.21
N SER A 486 -2.62 11.45 5.43
CA SER A 486 -3.53 12.23 4.61
C SER A 486 -4.89 11.56 4.60
N ILE A 487 -5.95 12.37 4.63
CA ILE A 487 -7.33 11.91 4.72
C ILE A 487 -8.00 12.09 3.36
N PHE A 488 -8.67 11.06 2.87
CA PHE A 488 -9.45 11.12 1.64
C PHE A 488 -10.69 11.98 1.83
N LYS A 489 -10.95 12.89 0.90
CA LYS A 489 -12.08 13.80 0.97
C LYS A 489 -12.49 14.33 -0.41
N ASP A 490 -13.72 14.75 -0.53
CA ASP A 490 -14.28 15.41 -1.72
C ASP A 490 -14.03 16.93 -1.72
N GLY A 491 -13.87 17.54 -0.56
CA GLY A 491 -13.57 18.96 -0.43
C GLY A 491 -14.72 19.83 0.12
N VAL A 492 -15.62 19.23 0.92
CA VAL A 492 -16.74 19.93 1.59
C VAL A 492 -16.63 19.91 3.10
#